data_06702024b89619380ecf4e750084a9e2
#
_entry.id   06702024b89619380ecf4e750084a9e2
#
_cell.length_a   1.000
_cell.length_b   1.000
_cell.length_c   1.000
_cell.angle_alpha   90.00
_cell.angle_beta   90.00
_cell.angle_gamma   90.00
#
_symmetry.space_group_name_H-M   'P 1'
#
loop_
_entity.id
_entity.type
_entity.pdbx_description
1 polymer ?
#
loop_
_entity_poly.entity_id
_entity_poly.type
_entity_poly.pdbx_seq_one_letter_code
_entity_poly.pdbx_strand_id
1 'polypeptide(L)'
;MSKQTIALIGFGTVGQGLVEILRDKRKMLKKEYDYEFEIVAVSDFLKGSIYCPDGLDMDKLLDLATAGKELGSYAQNCPGCKAGWDALTTIRESDADVICELTYTDIKTGGPALEHVRTALAAGKHVTTSNKGPAALACRELSDLAAANNVQFLIEGTVMSGTPVLNFAKNSLAGCEISAIQGILNGTTNFILTKMEEGQSYDDVLQEAQELGYAEADPTADVEGHDALAKVTILANVVMGENVKPSDIPCQGISHLTQDDIQKAQTEGKRW
;
A
#
# COMPACT_ATOMS: atom_id res chain seq x y z
N MET A 1 11.17 -19.12 17.50
CA MET A 1 11.72 -18.12 16.55
C MET A 1 12.23 -16.93 17.33
N SER A 2 13.22 -16.17 16.82
CA SER A 2 13.62 -14.90 17.44
C SER A 2 12.46 -13.91 17.29
N LYS A 3 12.29 -13.03 18.28
CA LYS A 3 11.34 -11.94 18.25
C LYS A 3 11.72 -10.98 17.12
N GLN A 4 10.78 -10.64 16.24
CA GLN A 4 11.03 -9.71 15.13
C GLN A 4 10.80 -8.26 15.56
N THR A 5 11.61 -7.36 15.04
CA THR A 5 11.49 -5.92 15.26
C THR A 5 10.96 -5.23 14.00
N ILE A 6 9.99 -4.34 14.18
CA ILE A 6 9.24 -3.70 13.08
C ILE A 6 9.40 -2.19 13.16
N ALA A 7 9.69 -1.56 12.03
CA ALA A 7 9.58 -0.12 11.88
C ALA A 7 8.51 0.24 10.84
N LEU A 8 7.71 1.25 11.13
CA LEU A 8 6.69 1.79 10.23
C LEU A 8 7.20 3.10 9.62
N ILE A 9 7.18 3.18 8.30
CA ILE A 9 7.43 4.40 7.53
C ILE A 9 6.10 4.84 6.92
N GLY A 10 5.52 5.88 7.52
CA GLY A 10 4.12 6.31 7.36
C GLY A 10 3.23 5.83 8.50
N PHE A 11 2.52 6.79 9.13
CA PHE A 11 1.61 6.53 10.23
C PHE A 11 0.24 7.19 10.00
N GLY A 12 -0.23 7.07 8.75
CA GLY A 12 -1.58 7.42 8.32
C GLY A 12 -2.60 6.34 8.69
N THR A 13 -3.73 6.30 8.00
CA THR A 13 -4.82 5.33 8.24
C THR A 13 -4.31 3.88 8.19
N VAL A 14 -3.49 3.53 7.19
CA VAL A 14 -2.97 2.16 7.04
C VAL A 14 -1.99 1.80 8.16
N GLY A 15 -1.08 2.71 8.52
CA GLY A 15 -0.11 2.47 9.59
C GLY A 15 -0.77 2.31 10.96
N GLN A 16 -1.73 3.16 11.29
CA GLN A 16 -2.51 3.07 12.53
C GLN A 16 -3.32 1.78 12.56
N GLY A 17 -4.05 1.45 11.47
CA GLY A 17 -4.81 0.21 11.38
C GLY A 17 -3.94 -1.05 11.51
N LEU A 18 -2.71 -1.04 10.98
CA LEU A 18 -1.76 -2.14 11.18
C LEU A 18 -1.38 -2.28 12.66
N VAL A 19 -1.10 -1.18 13.35
CA VAL A 19 -0.77 -1.21 14.80
C VAL A 19 -1.96 -1.70 15.62
N GLU A 20 -3.19 -1.30 15.32
CA GLU A 20 -4.41 -1.80 15.95
C GLU A 20 -4.54 -3.32 15.79
N ILE A 21 -4.40 -3.83 14.57
CA ILE A 21 -4.48 -5.27 14.29
C ILE A 21 -3.39 -6.04 15.01
N LEU A 22 -2.16 -5.56 14.99
CA LEU A 22 -1.03 -6.19 15.68
C LEU A 22 -1.24 -6.22 17.19
N ARG A 23 -1.71 -5.12 17.79
CA ARG A 23 -2.06 -5.05 19.22
C ARG A 23 -3.13 -6.07 19.57
N ASP A 24 -4.24 -6.06 18.87
CA ASP A 24 -5.41 -6.89 19.17
C ASP A 24 -5.13 -8.38 18.94
N LYS A 25 -4.32 -8.70 17.96
CA LYS A 25 -3.99 -10.10 17.58
C LYS A 25 -2.69 -10.63 18.19
N ARG A 26 -1.97 -9.85 18.99
CA ARG A 26 -0.67 -10.24 19.57
C ARG A 26 -0.67 -11.60 20.24
N LYS A 27 -1.69 -11.86 21.07
CA LYS A 27 -1.81 -13.14 21.80
C LYS A 27 -2.08 -14.32 20.86
N MET A 28 -2.91 -14.10 19.84
CA MET A 28 -3.24 -15.12 18.84
C MET A 28 -2.01 -15.42 17.98
N LEU A 29 -1.30 -14.40 17.50
CA LEU A 29 -0.08 -14.55 16.72
C LEU A 29 0.99 -15.35 17.47
N LYS A 30 1.19 -15.07 18.75
CA LYS A 30 2.11 -15.85 19.58
C LYS A 30 1.63 -17.30 19.75
N LYS A 31 0.36 -17.51 20.07
CA LYS A 31 -0.18 -18.84 20.39
C LYS A 31 -0.26 -19.76 19.17
N GLU A 32 -0.71 -19.24 18.02
CA GLU A 32 -1.06 -20.05 16.86
C GLU A 32 0.07 -20.13 15.82
N TYR A 33 0.93 -19.11 15.76
CA TYR A 33 2.00 -19.00 14.78
C TYR A 33 3.41 -18.95 15.38
N ASP A 34 3.53 -18.99 16.73
CA ASP A 34 4.79 -18.77 17.46
C ASP A 34 5.51 -17.47 17.00
N TYR A 35 4.70 -16.45 16.68
CA TYR A 35 5.19 -15.19 16.16
C TYR A 35 5.18 -14.11 17.25
N GLU A 36 6.39 -13.67 17.62
CA GLU A 36 6.61 -12.56 18.55
C GLU A 36 7.22 -11.37 17.81
N PHE A 37 6.77 -10.18 18.13
CA PHE A 37 7.25 -8.95 17.51
C PHE A 37 7.27 -7.77 18.48
N GLU A 38 8.05 -6.74 18.14
CA GLU A 38 7.97 -5.41 18.76
C GLU A 38 8.02 -4.34 17.66
N ILE A 39 7.22 -3.28 17.81
CA ILE A 39 7.36 -2.07 17.02
C ILE A 39 8.44 -1.24 17.67
N VAL A 40 9.56 -1.03 17.00
CA VAL A 40 10.71 -0.29 17.53
C VAL A 40 10.81 1.12 17.00
N ALA A 41 10.22 1.40 15.83
CA ALA A 41 10.26 2.74 15.25
C ALA A 41 9.00 3.07 14.47
N VAL A 42 8.65 4.35 14.46
CA VAL A 42 7.65 4.96 13.57
C VAL A 42 8.21 6.27 13.04
N SER A 43 8.15 6.47 11.73
CA SER A 43 8.51 7.73 11.09
C SER A 43 7.40 8.18 10.14
N ASP A 44 6.86 9.38 10.36
CA ASP A 44 5.80 9.97 9.55
C ASP A 44 6.14 11.43 9.25
N PHE A 45 5.93 11.86 8.02
CA PHE A 45 6.30 13.21 7.58
C PHE A 45 5.56 14.31 8.34
N LEU A 46 4.28 14.09 8.68
CA LEU A 46 3.44 15.08 9.36
C LEU A 46 3.44 14.90 10.88
N LYS A 47 3.56 13.66 11.38
CA LYS A 47 3.45 13.34 12.80
C LYS A 47 4.80 13.22 13.50
N GLY A 48 5.91 13.39 12.77
CA GLY A 48 7.25 13.22 13.32
C GLY A 48 7.66 11.76 13.47
N SER A 49 8.69 11.51 14.29
CA SER A 49 9.25 10.16 14.42
C SER A 49 9.64 9.83 15.84
N ILE A 50 9.67 8.52 16.11
CA ILE A 50 10.12 7.95 17.37
C ILE A 50 10.80 6.61 17.10
N TYR A 51 11.90 6.36 17.77
CA TYR A 51 12.59 5.08 17.86
C TYR A 51 12.84 4.71 19.30
N CYS A 52 12.64 3.46 19.67
CA CYS A 52 12.92 2.92 20.98
C CYS A 52 13.41 1.46 20.82
N PRO A 53 14.65 1.12 21.17
CA PRO A 53 15.20 -0.23 21.01
C PRO A 53 14.44 -1.28 21.84
N ASP A 54 13.87 -0.89 22.96
CA ASP A 54 13.11 -1.79 23.86
C ASP A 54 11.66 -2.03 23.38
N GLY A 55 11.24 -1.37 22.30
CA GLY A 55 9.90 -1.41 21.75
C GLY A 55 9.02 -0.23 22.18
N LEU A 56 8.02 0.04 21.38
CA LEU A 56 7.04 1.11 21.55
C LEU A 56 5.69 0.54 22.01
N ASP A 57 5.09 1.18 22.99
CA ASP A 57 3.75 0.87 23.46
C ASP A 57 2.73 1.26 22.38
N MET A 58 2.01 0.29 21.83
CA MET A 58 1.08 0.47 20.73
C MET A 58 -0.13 1.34 21.10
N ASP A 59 -0.63 1.23 22.33
CA ASP A 59 -1.75 2.05 22.80
C ASP A 59 -1.32 3.52 22.87
N LYS A 60 -0.14 3.81 23.40
CA LYS A 60 0.38 5.20 23.42
C LYS A 60 0.63 5.77 22.04
N LEU A 61 1.10 4.96 21.08
CA LEU A 61 1.27 5.41 19.70
C LEU A 61 -0.07 5.82 19.08
N LEU A 62 -1.10 5.00 19.26
CA LEU A 62 -2.45 5.26 18.76
C LEU A 62 -3.09 6.47 19.45
N ASP A 63 -2.92 6.60 20.77
CA ASP A 63 -3.39 7.76 21.53
C ASP A 63 -2.76 9.07 21.05
N LEU A 64 -1.45 9.08 20.79
CA LEU A 64 -0.76 10.26 20.24
C LEU A 64 -1.31 10.62 18.85
N ALA A 65 -1.48 9.64 17.98
CA ALA A 65 -2.02 9.87 16.64
C ALA A 65 -3.46 10.39 16.66
N THR A 66 -4.32 9.80 17.48
CA THR A 66 -5.72 10.23 17.67
C THR A 66 -5.82 11.64 18.26
N ALA A 67 -4.91 11.97 19.18
CA ALA A 67 -4.85 13.30 19.79
C ALA A 67 -4.19 14.37 18.88
N GLY A 68 -3.74 14.01 17.69
CA GLY A 68 -3.02 14.91 16.77
C GLY A 68 -1.69 15.41 17.31
N LYS A 69 -1.05 14.66 18.23
CA LYS A 69 0.23 15.01 18.83
C LYS A 69 1.39 14.43 18.06
N GLU A 70 2.54 15.09 18.14
CA GLU A 70 3.77 14.59 17.54
C GLU A 70 4.25 13.30 18.22
N LEU A 71 4.65 12.32 17.44
CA LEU A 71 5.20 11.04 17.93
C LEU A 71 6.46 11.23 18.77
N GLY A 72 7.27 12.26 18.45
CA GLY A 72 8.48 12.61 19.21
C GLY A 72 8.21 12.93 20.68
N SER A 73 6.98 13.35 21.05
CA SER A 73 6.61 13.58 22.44
C SER A 73 6.66 12.32 23.31
N TYR A 74 6.63 11.13 22.71
CA TYR A 74 6.81 9.86 23.39
C TYR A 74 8.17 9.79 24.11
N ALA A 75 9.23 10.34 23.50
CA ALA A 75 10.59 10.30 24.05
C ALA A 75 10.75 11.06 25.39
N GLN A 76 9.86 12.04 25.68
CA GLN A 76 9.94 12.82 26.90
C GLN A 76 9.83 11.97 28.19
N ASN A 77 9.17 10.82 28.11
CA ASN A 77 8.94 9.92 29.23
C ASN A 77 9.55 8.54 29.02
N CYS A 78 10.48 8.40 28.08
CA CYS A 78 11.10 7.13 27.72
C CYS A 78 12.62 7.28 27.57
N PRO A 79 13.41 7.09 28.63
CA PRO A 79 14.87 7.11 28.53
C PRO A 79 15.37 6.06 27.52
N GLY A 80 16.26 6.48 26.62
CA GLY A 80 16.78 5.62 25.54
C GLY A 80 16.02 5.70 24.21
N CYS A 81 14.82 6.29 24.19
CA CYS A 81 14.10 6.57 22.95
C CYS A 81 14.70 7.80 22.25
N LYS A 82 14.68 7.80 20.91
CA LYS A 82 15.16 8.89 20.07
C LYS A 82 14.03 9.40 19.17
N ALA A 83 13.91 10.70 19.03
CA ALA A 83 12.94 11.35 18.15
C ALA A 83 13.64 12.17 17.07
N GLY A 84 12.89 12.55 16.02
CA GLY A 84 13.37 13.47 14.99
C GLY A 84 14.21 12.83 13.89
N TRP A 85 14.26 11.51 13.80
CA TRP A 85 14.84 10.83 12.65
C TRP A 85 13.93 10.96 11.42
N ASP A 86 14.50 11.24 10.26
CA ASP A 86 13.77 11.10 9.01
C ASP A 86 13.55 9.61 8.65
N ALA A 87 12.78 9.36 7.61
CA ALA A 87 12.46 8.00 7.19
C ALA A 87 13.71 7.19 6.84
N LEU A 88 14.65 7.76 6.10
CA LEU A 88 15.88 7.07 5.68
C LEU A 88 16.81 6.78 6.87
N THR A 89 16.94 7.72 7.78
CA THR A 89 17.67 7.51 9.04
C THR A 89 17.00 6.43 9.89
N THR A 90 15.66 6.46 10.00
CA THR A 90 14.90 5.43 10.72
C THR A 90 15.13 4.05 10.11
N ILE A 91 15.12 3.93 8.79
CA ILE A 91 15.39 2.67 8.08
C ILE A 91 16.82 2.17 8.35
N ARG A 92 17.81 3.04 8.29
CA ARG A 92 19.23 2.65 8.43
C ARG A 92 19.63 2.36 9.87
N GLU A 93 19.21 3.22 10.79
CA GLU A 93 19.76 3.27 12.15
C GLU A 93 18.91 2.52 13.19
N SER A 94 17.66 2.15 12.86
CA SER A 94 16.85 1.32 13.77
C SER A 94 17.27 -0.14 13.71
N ASP A 95 17.06 -0.86 14.81
CA ASP A 95 17.27 -2.32 14.90
C ASP A 95 16.09 -3.12 14.30
N ALA A 96 15.35 -2.51 13.36
CA ALA A 96 14.20 -3.17 12.75
C ALA A 96 14.64 -4.25 11.77
N ASP A 97 14.07 -5.45 11.90
CA ASP A 97 14.18 -6.54 10.93
C ASP A 97 13.25 -6.32 9.72
N VAL A 98 12.09 -5.71 9.99
CA VAL A 98 11.02 -5.50 9.00
C VAL A 98 10.67 -4.02 8.90
N ILE A 99 10.67 -3.51 7.68
CA ILE A 99 10.19 -2.16 7.36
C ILE A 99 8.80 -2.28 6.72
N CYS A 100 7.81 -1.67 7.36
CA CYS A 100 6.48 -1.48 6.79
C CYS A 100 6.47 -0.12 6.09
N GLU A 101 6.57 -0.10 4.76
CA GLU A 101 6.50 1.12 3.96
C GLU A 101 5.04 1.43 3.65
N LEU A 102 4.51 2.51 4.24
CA LEU A 102 3.09 2.86 4.26
C LEU A 102 2.85 4.34 3.94
N THR A 103 3.77 4.98 3.23
CA THR A 103 3.64 6.37 2.79
C THR A 103 2.67 6.51 1.61
N TYR A 104 2.42 7.73 1.16
CA TYR A 104 1.53 7.98 0.02
C TYR A 104 2.04 7.33 -1.27
N THR A 105 1.12 6.98 -2.15
CA THR A 105 1.45 6.37 -3.45
C THR A 105 1.70 7.44 -4.51
N ASP A 106 2.85 7.36 -5.16
CA ASP A 106 3.17 8.08 -6.39
C ASP A 106 3.57 7.07 -7.47
N ILE A 107 2.70 6.85 -8.42
CA ILE A 107 2.95 5.89 -9.52
C ILE A 107 3.75 6.48 -10.68
N LYS A 108 3.98 7.79 -10.69
CA LYS A 108 4.76 8.46 -11.75
C LYS A 108 6.26 8.39 -11.48
N THR A 109 6.66 8.65 -10.24
CA THR A 109 8.07 8.70 -9.86
C THR A 109 8.47 7.64 -8.82
N GLY A 110 7.51 7.02 -8.17
CA GLY A 110 7.70 6.15 -7.00
C GLY A 110 7.77 6.93 -5.69
N GLY A 111 7.82 8.25 -5.76
CA GLY A 111 7.90 9.13 -4.61
C GLY A 111 9.05 8.76 -3.65
N PRO A 112 8.97 9.13 -2.39
CA PRO A 112 9.95 8.73 -1.39
C PRO A 112 9.93 7.22 -1.12
N ALA A 113 8.78 6.55 -1.34
CA ALA A 113 8.60 5.14 -1.07
C ALA A 113 9.59 4.24 -1.81
N LEU A 114 9.89 4.57 -3.06
CA LEU A 114 10.85 3.79 -3.85
C LEU A 114 12.26 3.81 -3.21
N GLU A 115 12.69 4.97 -2.73
CA GLU A 115 13.98 5.10 -2.03
C GLU A 115 13.96 4.44 -0.65
N HIS A 116 12.85 4.53 0.07
CA HIS A 116 12.67 3.81 1.33
C HIS A 116 12.85 2.31 1.17
N VAL A 117 12.16 1.72 0.17
CA VAL A 117 12.24 0.29 -0.12
C VAL A 117 13.66 -0.11 -0.53
N ARG A 118 14.29 0.63 -1.46
CA ARG A 118 15.69 0.36 -1.86
C ARG A 118 16.62 0.37 -0.67
N THR A 119 16.54 1.42 0.16
CA THR A 119 17.38 1.57 1.34
C THR A 119 17.20 0.43 2.33
N ALA A 120 15.95 0.02 2.58
CA ALA A 120 15.66 -1.08 3.49
C ALA A 120 16.21 -2.42 2.97
N LEU A 121 15.95 -2.77 1.72
CA LEU A 121 16.43 -4.01 1.11
C LEU A 121 17.96 -4.05 1.04
N ALA A 122 18.61 -2.93 0.67
CA ALA A 122 20.07 -2.82 0.64
C ALA A 122 20.70 -2.92 2.05
N ALA A 123 19.97 -2.52 3.09
CA ALA A 123 20.38 -2.68 4.48
C ALA A 123 20.10 -4.08 5.05
N GLY A 124 19.66 -5.03 4.24
CA GLY A 124 19.35 -6.39 4.68
C GLY A 124 18.10 -6.49 5.54
N LYS A 125 17.12 -5.61 5.35
CA LYS A 125 15.85 -5.60 6.07
C LYS A 125 14.72 -6.08 5.18
N HIS A 126 13.81 -6.88 5.73
CA HIS A 126 12.58 -7.27 5.04
C HIS A 126 11.69 -6.04 4.82
N VAL A 127 10.96 -6.02 3.70
CA VAL A 127 10.01 -4.96 3.41
C VAL A 127 8.63 -5.55 3.17
N THR A 128 7.61 -4.95 3.78
CA THR A 128 6.22 -5.14 3.40
C THR A 128 5.59 -3.78 3.09
N THR A 129 4.83 -3.71 1.98
CA THR A 129 4.20 -2.46 1.58
C THR A 129 2.86 -2.68 0.87
N SER A 130 1.95 -1.73 1.03
CA SER A 130 0.75 -1.57 0.21
C SER A 130 0.90 -0.46 -0.83
N ASN A 131 2.04 0.22 -0.87
CA ASN A 131 2.34 1.30 -1.80
C ASN A 131 2.60 0.76 -3.21
N LYS A 132 1.79 1.19 -4.16
CA LYS A 132 1.87 0.71 -5.55
C LYS A 132 3.08 1.27 -6.31
N GLY A 133 3.60 2.44 -5.92
CA GLY A 133 4.71 3.10 -6.62
C GLY A 133 5.93 2.18 -6.80
N PRO A 134 6.58 1.72 -5.72
CA PRO A 134 7.71 0.79 -5.81
C PRO A 134 7.39 -0.50 -6.57
N ALA A 135 6.19 -1.07 -6.33
CA ALA A 135 5.78 -2.33 -6.95
C ALA A 135 5.50 -2.19 -8.46
N ALA A 136 4.93 -1.07 -8.92
CA ALA A 136 4.65 -0.84 -10.33
C ALA A 136 5.89 -0.41 -11.13
N LEU A 137 6.78 0.40 -10.52
CA LEU A 137 7.90 1.01 -11.24
C LEU A 137 9.18 0.19 -11.22
N ALA A 138 9.42 -0.59 -10.17
CA ALA A 138 10.71 -1.25 -9.94
C ALA A 138 10.59 -2.67 -9.37
N CYS A 139 9.49 -3.40 -9.65
CA CYS A 139 9.20 -4.71 -9.06
C CYS A 139 10.38 -5.68 -9.20
N ARG A 140 10.91 -5.83 -10.42
CA ARG A 140 12.02 -6.75 -10.71
C ARG A 140 13.30 -6.31 -10.00
N GLU A 141 13.70 -5.04 -10.14
CA GLU A 141 14.88 -4.48 -9.49
C GLU A 141 14.83 -4.72 -7.97
N LEU A 142 13.70 -4.40 -7.33
CA LEU A 142 13.53 -4.55 -5.88
C LEU A 142 13.49 -6.02 -5.44
N SER A 143 12.90 -6.89 -6.26
CA SER A 143 12.90 -8.33 -6.00
C SER A 143 14.30 -8.93 -6.11
N ASP A 144 15.07 -8.52 -7.12
CA ASP A 144 16.47 -8.96 -7.29
C ASP A 144 17.33 -8.44 -6.14
N LEU A 145 17.14 -7.20 -5.71
CA LEU A 145 17.84 -6.61 -4.57
C LEU A 145 17.51 -7.35 -3.25
N ALA A 146 16.23 -7.71 -3.05
CA ALA A 146 15.80 -8.50 -1.91
C ALA A 146 16.45 -9.88 -1.90
N ALA A 147 16.47 -10.56 -3.05
CA ALA A 147 17.10 -11.87 -3.20
C ALA A 147 18.61 -11.81 -2.94
N ALA A 148 19.30 -10.80 -3.46
CA ALA A 148 20.73 -10.60 -3.27
C ALA A 148 21.12 -10.39 -1.80
N ASN A 149 20.24 -9.80 -0.98
CA ASN A 149 20.43 -9.57 0.44
C ASN A 149 19.75 -10.60 1.35
N ASN A 150 19.18 -11.67 0.77
CA ASN A 150 18.46 -12.74 1.50
C ASN A 150 17.33 -12.22 2.39
N VAL A 151 16.61 -11.21 1.92
CA VAL A 151 15.42 -10.62 2.56
C VAL A 151 14.20 -10.71 1.64
N GLN A 152 13.03 -10.35 2.14
CA GLN A 152 11.77 -10.42 1.43
C GLN A 152 11.26 -9.04 1.05
N PHE A 153 10.69 -8.93 -0.14
CA PHE A 153 9.91 -7.79 -0.61
C PHE A 153 8.46 -8.25 -0.81
N LEU A 154 7.58 -7.89 0.12
CA LEU A 154 6.20 -8.34 0.20
C LEU A 154 5.25 -7.20 -0.18
N ILE A 155 4.43 -7.41 -1.21
CA ILE A 155 3.61 -6.39 -1.85
C ILE A 155 2.13 -6.80 -2.01
N GLU A 156 1.65 -7.78 -1.24
CA GLU A 156 0.29 -8.30 -1.36
C GLU A 156 -0.78 -7.22 -1.29
N GLY A 157 -0.63 -6.26 -0.36
CA GLY A 157 -1.59 -5.17 -0.17
C GLY A 157 -1.69 -4.16 -1.32
N THR A 158 -0.85 -4.26 -2.36
CA THR A 158 -0.85 -3.33 -3.49
C THR A 158 -1.99 -3.58 -4.49
N VAL A 159 -2.46 -4.83 -4.60
CA VAL A 159 -3.54 -5.22 -5.51
C VAL A 159 -4.62 -5.95 -4.71
N MET A 160 -5.87 -5.52 -4.86
CA MET A 160 -7.05 -6.08 -4.19
C MET A 160 -7.01 -6.04 -2.65
N SER A 161 -6.21 -5.17 -2.07
CA SER A 161 -6.19 -4.88 -0.63
C SER A 161 -6.01 -6.14 0.24
N GLY A 162 -7.04 -6.57 0.97
CA GLY A 162 -7.02 -7.75 1.83
C GLY A 162 -7.25 -9.09 1.12
N THR A 163 -7.51 -9.09 -0.20
CA THR A 163 -7.66 -10.33 -0.97
C THR A 163 -6.30 -10.81 -1.46
N PRO A 164 -5.83 -12.02 -1.10
CA PRO A 164 -4.46 -12.45 -1.33
C PRO A 164 -4.23 -12.95 -2.77
N VAL A 165 -4.50 -12.11 -3.77
CA VAL A 165 -4.46 -12.48 -5.19
C VAL A 165 -3.06 -12.81 -5.69
N LEU A 166 -2.03 -12.07 -5.23
CA LEU A 166 -0.64 -12.30 -5.63
C LEU A 166 -0.11 -13.60 -5.02
N ASN A 167 -0.37 -13.84 -3.74
CA ASN A 167 0.01 -15.09 -3.08
C ASN A 167 -0.77 -16.28 -3.63
N PHE A 168 -2.06 -16.10 -3.94
CA PHE A 168 -2.85 -17.15 -4.59
C PHE A 168 -2.24 -17.56 -5.94
N ALA A 169 -1.91 -16.58 -6.77
CA ALA A 169 -1.28 -16.85 -8.07
C ALA A 169 0.09 -17.52 -7.90
N LYS A 170 0.95 -17.02 -7.04
CA LYS A 170 2.30 -17.55 -6.83
C LYS A 170 2.34 -18.95 -6.22
N ASN A 171 1.46 -19.23 -5.26
CA ASN A 171 1.53 -20.46 -4.47
C ASN A 171 0.54 -21.51 -4.98
N SER A 172 -0.74 -21.15 -5.17
CA SER A 172 -1.78 -22.11 -5.53
C SER A 172 -1.85 -22.40 -7.03
N LEU A 173 -1.43 -21.43 -7.87
CA LEU A 173 -1.38 -21.59 -9.32
C LEU A 173 0.05 -21.74 -9.87
N ALA A 174 1.02 -22.06 -9.04
CA ALA A 174 2.44 -22.15 -9.42
C ALA A 174 2.73 -23.12 -10.57
N GLY A 175 1.88 -24.13 -10.77
CA GLY A 175 1.98 -25.10 -11.88
C GLY A 175 1.15 -24.73 -13.11
N CYS A 176 0.48 -23.57 -13.11
CA CYS A 176 -0.38 -23.13 -14.21
C CYS A 176 0.32 -22.07 -15.05
N GLU A 177 0.07 -22.11 -16.36
CA GLU A 177 0.40 -21.01 -17.27
C GLU A 177 -0.76 -20.02 -17.29
N ILE A 178 -0.51 -18.80 -16.85
CA ILE A 178 -1.53 -17.73 -16.82
C ILE A 178 -1.35 -16.89 -18.08
N SER A 179 -2.27 -17.07 -19.03
CA SER A 179 -2.22 -16.39 -20.34
C SER A 179 -2.93 -15.03 -20.36
N ALA A 180 -3.84 -14.78 -19.43
CA ALA A 180 -4.58 -13.51 -19.35
C ALA A 180 -5.11 -13.25 -17.95
N ILE A 181 -5.21 -11.97 -17.60
CA ILE A 181 -5.87 -11.48 -16.38
C ILE A 181 -6.88 -10.42 -16.80
N GLN A 182 -8.13 -10.57 -16.39
CA GLN A 182 -9.21 -9.64 -16.71
C GLN A 182 -10.04 -9.38 -15.46
N GLY A 183 -10.51 -8.14 -15.29
CA GLY A 183 -11.37 -7.81 -14.17
C GLY A 183 -11.58 -6.31 -13.96
N ILE A 184 -12.41 -5.99 -12.98
CA ILE A 184 -12.63 -4.64 -12.49
C ILE A 184 -11.63 -4.41 -11.36
N LEU A 185 -10.71 -3.46 -11.55
CA LEU A 185 -9.59 -3.23 -10.62
C LEU A 185 -9.75 -1.96 -9.76
N ASN A 186 -10.75 -1.11 -10.07
CA ASN A 186 -11.01 0.10 -9.31
C ASN A 186 -12.47 0.20 -8.91
N GLY A 187 -12.74 0.30 -7.61
CA GLY A 187 -14.10 0.32 -7.05
C GLY A 187 -14.82 1.63 -7.32
N THR A 188 -14.12 2.76 -7.27
CA THR A 188 -14.67 4.11 -7.48
C THR A 188 -15.21 4.25 -8.90
N THR A 189 -14.41 3.91 -9.92
CA THR A 189 -14.86 3.97 -11.32
C THR A 189 -15.96 2.97 -11.62
N ASN A 190 -15.91 1.78 -11.02
CA ASN A 190 -17.00 0.81 -11.14
C ASN A 190 -18.31 1.35 -10.56
N PHE A 191 -18.28 2.01 -9.40
CA PHE A 191 -19.45 2.66 -8.80
C PHE A 191 -20.00 3.75 -9.73
N ILE A 192 -19.13 4.65 -10.21
CA ILE A 192 -19.53 5.74 -11.09
C ILE A 192 -20.20 5.22 -12.38
N LEU A 193 -19.56 4.29 -13.08
CA LEU A 193 -20.09 3.74 -14.32
C LEU A 193 -21.41 2.99 -14.12
N THR A 194 -21.54 2.26 -13.01
CA THR A 194 -22.79 1.56 -12.67
C THR A 194 -23.95 2.54 -12.49
N LYS A 195 -23.72 3.63 -11.77
CA LYS A 195 -24.74 4.68 -11.56
C LYS A 195 -25.07 5.45 -12.83
N MET A 196 -24.09 5.69 -13.69
CA MET A 196 -24.34 6.29 -15.02
C MET A 196 -25.20 5.37 -15.91
N GLU A 197 -25.04 4.05 -15.81
CA GLU A 197 -25.94 3.08 -16.48
C GLU A 197 -27.38 3.15 -15.96
N GLU A 198 -27.57 3.57 -14.71
CA GLU A 198 -28.89 3.83 -14.09
C GLU A 198 -29.48 5.20 -14.51
N GLY A 199 -28.76 5.99 -15.30
CA GLY A 199 -29.20 7.28 -15.85
C GLY A 199 -28.75 8.52 -15.10
N GLN A 200 -27.89 8.38 -14.08
CA GLN A 200 -27.33 9.53 -13.35
C GLN A 200 -26.19 10.18 -14.14
N SER A 201 -25.96 11.50 -13.94
CA SER A 201 -24.85 12.19 -14.58
C SER A 201 -23.51 11.84 -13.90
N TYR A 202 -22.40 11.96 -14.64
CA TYR A 202 -21.06 11.75 -14.09
C TYR A 202 -20.78 12.64 -12.87
N ASP A 203 -21.11 13.93 -12.95
CA ASP A 203 -20.83 14.91 -11.88
C ASP A 203 -21.63 14.61 -10.62
N ASP A 204 -22.91 14.26 -10.73
CA ASP A 204 -23.76 13.91 -9.59
C ASP A 204 -23.25 12.65 -8.89
N VAL A 205 -22.88 11.64 -9.67
CA VAL A 205 -22.37 10.37 -9.12
C VAL A 205 -20.98 10.54 -8.49
N LEU A 206 -20.11 11.36 -9.07
CA LEU A 206 -18.81 11.66 -8.48
C LEU A 206 -18.98 12.34 -7.12
N GLN A 207 -19.90 13.30 -7.02
CA GLN A 207 -20.23 13.93 -5.73
C GLN A 207 -20.77 12.90 -4.72
N GLU A 208 -21.69 12.02 -5.14
CA GLU A 208 -22.21 10.95 -4.29
C GLU A 208 -21.08 10.01 -3.83
N ALA A 209 -20.14 9.65 -4.71
CA ALA A 209 -19.00 8.82 -4.36
C ALA A 209 -18.07 9.50 -3.32
N GLN A 210 -17.89 10.81 -3.39
CA GLN A 210 -17.13 11.58 -2.40
C GLN A 210 -17.85 11.65 -1.05
N GLU A 211 -19.14 11.89 -1.05
CA GLU A 211 -19.97 11.91 0.17
C GLU A 211 -19.99 10.57 0.90
N LEU A 212 -20.00 9.46 0.13
CA LEU A 212 -19.93 8.10 0.66
C LEU A 212 -18.51 7.64 1.05
N GLY A 213 -17.48 8.45 0.73
CA GLY A 213 -16.09 8.14 1.02
C GLY A 213 -15.47 7.11 0.05
N TYR A 214 -16.08 6.85 -1.09
CA TYR A 214 -15.52 6.02 -2.17
C TYR A 214 -14.49 6.77 -3.01
N ALA A 215 -14.63 8.08 -3.14
CA ALA A 215 -13.68 8.95 -3.81
C ALA A 215 -13.14 9.99 -2.83
N GLU A 216 -11.85 10.30 -2.95
CA GLU A 216 -11.23 11.42 -2.25
C GLU A 216 -11.61 12.77 -2.90
N ALA A 217 -11.25 13.88 -2.24
CA ALA A 217 -11.48 15.24 -2.79
C ALA A 217 -10.77 15.44 -4.15
N ASP A 218 -9.61 14.83 -4.34
CA ASP A 218 -8.95 14.71 -5.64
C ASP A 218 -9.10 13.26 -6.15
N PRO A 219 -10.07 12.98 -7.03
CA PRO A 219 -10.35 11.64 -7.52
C PRO A 219 -9.48 11.24 -8.73
N THR A 220 -8.54 12.07 -9.15
CA THR A 220 -7.77 11.92 -10.40
C THR A 220 -7.13 10.54 -10.53
N ALA A 221 -6.59 9.99 -9.45
CA ALA A 221 -5.95 8.68 -9.48
C ALA A 221 -6.92 7.56 -9.90
N ASP A 222 -8.18 7.67 -9.52
CA ASP A 222 -9.23 6.72 -9.87
C ASP A 222 -9.79 7.02 -11.26
N VAL A 223 -10.34 8.23 -11.46
CA VAL A 223 -11.13 8.56 -12.66
C VAL A 223 -10.30 8.67 -13.94
N GLU A 224 -8.99 8.96 -13.83
CA GLU A 224 -8.05 8.93 -14.96
C GLU A 224 -7.39 7.56 -15.16
N GLY A 225 -7.78 6.55 -14.36
CA GLY A 225 -7.34 5.17 -14.52
C GLY A 225 -5.95 4.86 -13.95
N HIS A 226 -5.31 5.79 -13.25
CA HIS A 226 -3.94 5.62 -12.77
C HIS A 226 -3.82 4.51 -11.71
N ASP A 227 -4.81 4.34 -10.84
CA ASP A 227 -4.86 3.25 -9.86
C ASP A 227 -4.98 1.88 -10.56
N ALA A 228 -5.87 1.79 -11.56
CA ALA A 228 -6.04 0.57 -12.36
C ALA A 228 -4.77 0.25 -13.16
N LEU A 229 -4.12 1.26 -13.76
CA LEU A 229 -2.85 1.14 -14.48
C LEU A 229 -1.74 0.55 -13.59
N ALA A 230 -1.58 1.08 -12.38
CA ALA A 230 -0.59 0.55 -11.42
C ALA A 230 -0.87 -0.92 -11.08
N LYS A 231 -2.13 -1.28 -10.84
CA LYS A 231 -2.52 -2.65 -10.52
C LYS A 231 -2.29 -3.60 -11.70
N VAL A 232 -2.63 -3.21 -12.92
CA VAL A 232 -2.36 -3.99 -14.15
C VAL A 232 -0.86 -4.21 -14.32
N THR A 233 -0.05 -3.17 -14.13
CA THR A 233 1.41 -3.27 -14.21
C THR A 233 1.95 -4.28 -13.18
N ILE A 234 1.49 -4.20 -11.93
CA ILE A 234 1.91 -5.13 -10.88
C ILE A 234 1.49 -6.57 -11.22
N LEU A 235 0.25 -6.77 -11.67
CA LEU A 235 -0.25 -8.10 -12.03
C LEU A 235 0.53 -8.70 -13.21
N ALA A 236 0.81 -7.92 -14.26
CA ALA A 236 1.61 -8.36 -15.38
C ALA A 236 3.02 -8.79 -14.93
N ASN A 237 3.69 -7.96 -14.13
CA ASN A 237 5.06 -8.25 -13.68
C ASN A 237 5.13 -9.41 -12.68
N VAL A 238 4.18 -9.48 -11.73
CA VAL A 238 4.26 -10.42 -10.60
C VAL A 238 3.64 -11.78 -10.95
N VAL A 239 2.53 -11.77 -11.69
CA VAL A 239 1.75 -12.99 -11.95
C VAL A 239 2.09 -13.59 -13.31
N MET A 240 2.28 -12.75 -14.33
CA MET A 240 2.60 -13.22 -15.70
C MET A 240 4.11 -13.24 -15.98
N GLY A 241 4.96 -12.74 -15.07
CA GLY A 241 6.41 -12.72 -15.21
C GLY A 241 6.95 -11.71 -16.22
N GLU A 242 6.13 -10.72 -16.59
CA GLU A 242 6.52 -9.66 -17.52
C GLU A 242 7.48 -8.65 -16.88
N ASN A 243 7.97 -7.73 -17.67
CA ASN A 243 8.80 -6.61 -17.20
C ASN A 243 8.36 -5.31 -17.88
N VAL A 244 7.11 -4.94 -17.66
CA VAL A 244 6.49 -3.75 -18.22
C VAL A 244 6.48 -2.61 -17.21
N LYS A 245 6.45 -1.37 -17.71
CA LYS A 245 6.30 -0.15 -16.92
C LYS A 245 4.90 0.44 -17.16
N PRO A 246 4.39 1.30 -16.26
CA PRO A 246 3.13 1.99 -16.51
C PRO A 246 3.08 2.74 -17.86
N SER A 247 4.23 3.29 -18.31
CA SER A 247 4.36 3.97 -19.59
C SER A 247 4.14 3.07 -20.82
N ASP A 248 4.26 1.77 -20.67
CA ASP A 248 4.16 0.81 -21.77
C ASP A 248 2.72 0.31 -21.96
N ILE A 249 1.81 0.66 -21.05
CA ILE A 249 0.44 0.19 -20.98
C ILE A 249 -0.51 1.33 -21.34
N PRO A 250 -1.40 1.16 -22.34
CA PRO A 250 -2.43 2.15 -22.63
C PRO A 250 -3.35 2.36 -21.41
N CYS A 251 -3.60 3.60 -21.07
CA CYS A 251 -4.48 3.97 -19.97
C CYS A 251 -5.47 5.03 -20.45
N GLN A 252 -6.74 4.81 -20.15
CA GLN A 252 -7.81 5.75 -20.47
C GLN A 252 -8.70 5.92 -19.24
N GLY A 253 -8.93 7.16 -18.83
CA GLY A 253 -9.85 7.49 -17.75
C GLY A 253 -11.30 7.50 -18.20
N ILE A 254 -12.21 7.76 -17.27
CA ILE A 254 -13.66 7.79 -17.51
C ILE A 254 -14.24 9.21 -17.45
N SER A 255 -13.45 10.22 -17.08
CA SER A 255 -13.93 11.60 -16.89
C SER A 255 -14.52 12.25 -18.16
N HIS A 256 -14.16 11.74 -19.33
CA HIS A 256 -14.65 12.21 -20.62
C HIS A 256 -15.96 11.54 -21.07
N LEU A 257 -16.42 10.50 -20.38
CA LEU A 257 -17.61 9.76 -20.77
C LEU A 257 -18.89 10.55 -20.48
N THR A 258 -19.76 10.56 -21.48
CA THR A 258 -21.07 11.21 -21.42
C THR A 258 -22.19 10.18 -21.23
N GLN A 259 -23.38 10.64 -20.85
CA GLN A 259 -24.55 9.78 -20.78
C GLN A 259 -24.92 9.16 -22.13
N ASP A 260 -24.64 9.89 -23.23
CA ASP A 260 -24.85 9.38 -24.59
C ASP A 260 -23.92 8.21 -24.91
N ASP A 261 -22.67 8.23 -24.44
CA ASP A 261 -21.72 7.13 -24.61
C ASP A 261 -22.19 5.88 -23.87
N ILE A 262 -22.70 6.06 -22.65
CA ILE A 262 -23.30 4.96 -21.86
C ILE A 262 -24.50 4.36 -22.58
N GLN A 263 -25.43 5.17 -23.03
CA GLN A 263 -26.64 4.70 -23.74
C GLN A 263 -26.31 4.00 -25.06
N LYS A 264 -25.32 4.50 -25.79
CA LYS A 264 -24.84 3.86 -27.01
C LYS A 264 -24.27 2.48 -26.73
N ALA A 265 -23.42 2.35 -25.72
CA ALA A 265 -22.88 1.05 -25.31
C ALA A 265 -24.00 0.06 -24.94
N GLN A 266 -25.00 0.50 -24.16
CA GLN A 266 -26.15 -0.33 -23.77
C GLN A 266 -26.96 -0.79 -25.00
N THR A 267 -27.20 0.08 -26.00
CA THR A 267 -27.91 -0.29 -27.23
C THR A 267 -27.14 -1.31 -28.07
N GLU A 268 -25.81 -1.32 -27.98
CA GLU A 268 -24.96 -2.31 -28.62
C GLU A 268 -24.80 -3.61 -27.78
N GLY A 269 -25.48 -3.72 -26.64
CA GLY A 269 -25.33 -4.85 -25.69
C GLY A 269 -23.97 -4.90 -24.99
N LYS A 270 -23.32 -3.75 -24.90
CA LYS A 270 -22.01 -3.56 -24.25
C LYS A 270 -22.14 -2.74 -22.97
N ARG A 271 -21.10 -2.74 -22.18
CA ARG A 271 -20.88 -1.89 -21.00
C ARG A 271 -19.53 -1.19 -21.10
N TRP A 272 -19.47 -0.05 -20.44
CA TRP A 272 -18.17 0.63 -20.23
C TRP A 272 -17.43 0.02 -19.04
#